data_32f6dfdafeecdf6561ad8652070db6e5
#
_entry.id   32f6dfdafeecdf6561ad8652070db6e5
#
_cell.length_a   1.000
_cell.length_b   1.000
_cell.length_c   1.000
_cell.angle_alpha   90.00
_cell.angle_beta   90.00
_cell.angle_gamma   90.00
#
_symmetry.space_group_name_H-M   'P 1'
#
loop_
_entity.id
_entity.type
_entity.pdbx_description
1 polymer ?
#
loop_
_entity_poly.entity_id
_entity_poly.type
_entity_poly.pdbx_seq_one_letter_code
_entity_poly.pdbx_strand_id
1 'polypeptide(L)'
;MTTERPMRFLLPFVATIALAAAPPSTAPPPATAMVSAVYDGDTMTLASGDRVRLRWVNTPEIRPPETYAVQAREATEAFVSGKTVSLLYGPGGNRDGYGRLVAGVMVDDDNLSIHLLERGLGHLFVIPPDDTDLTPFVQAQERARAAKRGIWSTPEFQGLLHITSFHANADGDDRENVNGEYLRVCNVSPDAIDLAGFRIVDISGNSYEFPKLVLPTGHTVKVHSGKGAHQVDPREQLAIYLGSADPIWNNKEDRATIYDRFGKVVDARTHSVQKETP
;
A
#
# COMPACT_ATOMS: atom_id res chain seq x y z
N MET A 1 38.09 37.10 51.16
CA MET A 1 36.68 36.89 50.74
C MET A 1 36.58 37.15 49.26
N THR A 2 36.72 36.10 48.46
CA THR A 2 36.64 36.14 46.99
C THR A 2 35.28 35.59 46.58
N THR A 3 34.44 36.44 46.03
CA THR A 3 33.10 36.08 45.55
C THR A 3 33.22 35.55 44.13
N GLU A 4 33.04 34.24 43.96
CA GLU A 4 32.90 33.60 42.66
C GLU A 4 31.49 33.88 42.10
N ARG A 5 31.40 34.37 40.86
CA ARG A 5 30.16 34.49 40.08
C ARG A 5 29.89 33.19 39.34
N PRO A 6 28.67 32.65 39.35
CA PRO A 6 28.35 31.46 38.56
C PRO A 6 28.26 31.78 37.08
N MET A 7 28.95 30.99 36.27
CA MET A 7 28.95 31.02 34.80
C MET A 7 27.62 30.45 34.30
N ARG A 8 26.78 31.27 33.68
CA ARG A 8 25.54 30.82 33.02
C ARG A 8 25.87 30.22 31.67
N PHE A 9 25.68 28.89 31.52
CA PHE A 9 25.68 28.24 30.25
C PHE A 9 24.37 28.56 29.48
N LEU A 10 24.47 29.29 28.37
CA LEU A 10 23.40 29.39 27.39
C LEU A 10 23.43 28.12 26.54
N LEU A 11 22.40 27.28 26.66
CA LEU A 11 22.13 26.20 25.74
C LEU A 11 21.59 26.80 24.42
N PRO A 12 22.08 26.39 23.25
CA PRO A 12 21.52 26.84 21.98
C PRO A 12 20.14 26.21 21.78
N PHE A 13 19.15 27.05 21.58
CA PHE A 13 17.80 26.66 21.21
C PHE A 13 17.83 26.23 19.73
N VAL A 14 17.86 24.92 19.46
CA VAL A 14 17.71 24.38 18.10
C VAL A 14 16.22 24.42 17.76
N ALA A 15 15.83 25.43 16.98
CA ALA A 15 14.49 25.51 16.42
C ALA A 15 14.34 24.43 15.34
N THR A 16 13.62 23.38 15.66
CA THR A 16 13.18 22.39 14.68
C THR A 16 12.12 23.03 13.79
N ILE A 17 12.49 23.41 12.58
CA ILE A 17 11.55 23.86 11.57
C ILE A 17 10.80 22.61 11.09
N ALA A 18 9.59 22.41 11.59
CA ALA A 18 8.65 21.45 11.02
C ALA A 18 8.29 21.96 9.62
N LEU A 19 8.78 21.29 8.59
CA LEU A 19 8.39 21.55 7.20
C LEU A 19 6.93 21.10 7.05
N ALA A 20 6.00 22.03 7.22
CA ALA A 20 4.59 21.80 6.97
C ALA A 20 4.42 21.38 5.51
N ALA A 21 3.76 20.24 5.28
CA ALA A 21 3.39 19.84 3.93
C ALA A 21 2.55 20.97 3.29
N ALA A 22 2.95 21.41 2.10
CA ALA A 22 2.19 22.41 1.37
C ALA A 22 0.75 21.88 1.12
N PRO A 23 -0.28 22.75 1.21
CA PRO A 23 -1.65 22.33 0.90
C PRO A 23 -1.72 21.79 -0.53
N PRO A 24 -2.58 20.78 -0.80
CA PRO A 24 -2.70 20.21 -2.14
C PRO A 24 -3.06 21.32 -3.14
N SER A 25 -2.37 21.31 -4.28
CA SER A 25 -2.61 22.26 -5.38
C SER A 25 -4.06 22.16 -5.86
N THR A 26 -4.73 23.29 -6.01
CA THR A 26 -6.07 23.39 -6.62
C THR A 26 -6.02 23.46 -8.15
N ALA A 27 -4.81 23.47 -8.73
CA ALA A 27 -4.63 23.45 -10.17
C ALA A 27 -5.08 22.13 -10.77
N PRO A 28 -5.57 22.10 -12.02
CA PRO A 28 -5.88 20.84 -12.71
C PRO A 28 -4.61 19.98 -12.80
N PRO A 29 -4.76 18.64 -12.67
CA PRO A 29 -3.62 17.76 -12.70
C PRO A 29 -2.89 17.83 -14.06
N PRO A 30 -1.55 17.89 -14.08
CA PRO A 30 -0.79 18.01 -15.31
C PRO A 30 -0.88 16.75 -16.17
N ALA A 31 -0.99 16.91 -17.50
CA ALA A 31 -0.92 15.76 -18.42
C ALA A 31 0.52 15.23 -18.60
N THR A 32 1.51 16.12 -18.44
CA THR A 32 2.95 15.77 -18.52
C THR A 32 3.71 16.50 -17.43
N ALA A 33 4.82 15.92 -16.95
CA ALA A 33 5.65 16.51 -15.91
C ALA A 33 7.07 15.96 -15.92
N MET A 34 8.00 16.69 -15.27
CA MET A 34 9.31 16.18 -14.85
C MET A 34 9.20 15.59 -13.45
N VAL A 35 9.87 14.45 -13.20
CA VAL A 35 10.00 13.87 -11.87
C VAL A 35 11.22 14.47 -11.18
N SER A 36 11.04 14.96 -9.94
CA SER A 36 12.11 15.56 -9.13
C SER A 36 12.71 14.59 -8.12
N ALA A 37 11.93 13.61 -7.64
CA ALA A 37 12.39 12.59 -6.70
C ALA A 37 11.51 11.33 -6.77
N VAL A 38 12.11 10.19 -6.44
CA VAL A 38 11.42 8.90 -6.27
C VAL A 38 11.53 8.49 -4.81
N TYR A 39 10.39 8.25 -4.16
CA TYR A 39 10.34 7.85 -2.75
C TYR A 39 10.50 6.32 -2.61
N ASP A 40 9.67 5.55 -3.31
CA ASP A 40 9.70 4.10 -3.43
C ASP A 40 9.37 3.69 -4.87
N GLY A 41 9.11 2.39 -5.11
CA GLY A 41 8.86 1.91 -6.47
C GLY A 41 7.60 2.48 -7.13
N ASP A 42 6.60 2.87 -6.36
CA ASP A 42 5.30 3.33 -6.88
C ASP A 42 4.89 4.75 -6.43
N THR A 43 5.76 5.46 -5.75
CA THR A 43 5.52 6.83 -5.28
C THR A 43 6.67 7.76 -5.67
N MET A 44 6.35 8.83 -6.37
CA MET A 44 7.31 9.85 -6.81
C MET A 44 6.80 11.26 -6.58
N THR A 45 7.70 12.24 -6.69
CA THR A 45 7.40 13.67 -6.59
C THR A 45 7.72 14.35 -7.91
N LEU A 46 6.78 15.13 -8.42
CA LEU A 46 6.94 15.93 -9.62
C LEU A 46 7.71 17.23 -9.33
N ALA A 47 8.23 17.87 -10.36
CA ALA A 47 8.88 19.20 -10.24
C ALA A 47 7.92 20.28 -9.69
N SER A 48 6.61 20.10 -9.84
CA SER A 48 5.58 20.97 -9.23
C SER A 48 5.47 20.82 -7.71
N GLY A 49 6.05 19.76 -7.11
CA GLY A 49 5.85 19.36 -5.71
C GLY A 49 4.70 18.38 -5.49
N ASP A 50 3.87 18.11 -6.49
CA ASP A 50 2.82 17.10 -6.39
C ASP A 50 3.43 15.70 -6.24
N ARG A 51 2.86 14.89 -5.33
CA ARG A 51 3.21 13.48 -5.22
C ARG A 51 2.31 12.66 -6.13
N VAL A 52 2.88 11.65 -6.78
CA VAL A 52 2.17 10.68 -7.64
C VAL A 52 2.24 9.31 -7.01
N ARG A 53 1.10 8.63 -6.88
CA ARG A 53 0.96 7.19 -6.60
C ARG A 53 0.64 6.49 -7.92
N LEU A 54 1.46 5.53 -8.30
CA LEU A 54 1.22 4.76 -9.52
C LEU A 54 -0.09 3.98 -9.44
N ARG A 55 -0.84 3.98 -10.56
CA ARG A 55 -1.93 3.03 -10.81
C ARG A 55 -1.34 1.68 -11.21
N TRP A 56 -2.10 0.64 -11.04
CA TRP A 56 -1.89 -0.74 -11.53
C TRP A 56 -0.66 -1.47 -10.96
N VAL A 57 0.03 -0.91 -9.98
CA VAL A 57 1.12 -1.59 -9.29
C VAL A 57 1.19 -1.19 -7.82
N ASN A 58 1.53 -2.15 -6.98
CA ASN A 58 1.98 -1.93 -5.60
C ASN A 58 3.36 -2.55 -5.45
N THR A 59 4.30 -1.76 -5.01
CA THR A 59 5.68 -2.18 -4.79
C THR A 59 5.96 -2.39 -3.32
N PRO A 60 7.01 -3.17 -2.95
CA PRO A 60 7.45 -3.28 -1.58
C PRO A 60 7.82 -1.92 -0.98
N GLU A 61 7.47 -1.73 0.30
CA GLU A 61 7.67 -0.48 1.04
C GLU A 61 9.14 -0.30 1.48
N ILE A 62 9.62 0.96 1.40
CA ILE A 62 10.95 1.32 1.93
C ILE A 62 10.93 1.43 3.45
N ARG A 63 9.76 1.76 4.05
CA ARG A 63 9.61 1.93 5.50
C ARG A 63 8.27 1.40 6.01
N PRO A 64 8.28 0.35 6.88
CA PRO A 64 9.42 -0.52 7.20
C PRO A 64 9.96 -1.20 5.94
N PRO A 65 11.26 -1.54 5.87
CA PRO A 65 11.85 -2.08 4.65
C PRO A 65 11.33 -3.48 4.35
N GLU A 66 10.78 -3.64 3.14
CA GLU A 66 10.36 -4.93 2.59
C GLU A 66 11.36 -5.43 1.55
N THR A 67 11.37 -6.74 1.32
CA THR A 67 12.26 -7.37 0.34
C THR A 67 11.97 -6.82 -1.07
N TYR A 68 13.01 -6.43 -1.82
CA TYR A 68 12.97 -5.78 -3.14
C TYR A 68 12.52 -4.31 -3.17
N ALA A 69 12.28 -3.64 -2.04
CA ALA A 69 11.88 -2.23 -2.02
C ALA A 69 12.90 -1.30 -2.67
N VAL A 70 14.20 -1.51 -2.36
CA VAL A 70 15.30 -0.72 -2.93
C VAL A 70 15.39 -0.93 -4.45
N GLN A 71 15.32 -2.18 -4.91
CA GLN A 71 15.36 -2.51 -6.34
C GLN A 71 14.16 -1.92 -7.10
N ALA A 72 12.96 -1.92 -6.49
CA ALA A 72 11.78 -1.29 -7.08
C ALA A 72 11.98 0.22 -7.24
N ARG A 73 12.47 0.90 -6.21
CA ARG A 73 12.79 2.32 -6.27
C ARG A 73 13.84 2.63 -7.34
N GLU A 74 14.95 1.89 -7.37
CA GLU A 74 16.02 2.08 -8.35
C GLU A 74 15.54 1.86 -9.79
N ALA A 75 14.66 0.87 -10.02
CA ALA A 75 14.05 0.63 -11.33
C ALA A 75 13.15 1.80 -11.77
N THR A 76 12.37 2.36 -10.85
CA THR A 76 11.56 3.55 -11.10
C THR A 76 12.42 4.78 -11.37
N GLU A 77 13.46 5.01 -10.57
CA GLU A 77 14.43 6.09 -10.80
C GLU A 77 15.07 6.00 -12.20
N ALA A 78 15.57 4.82 -12.58
CA ALA A 78 16.18 4.60 -13.89
C ALA A 78 15.20 4.81 -15.05
N PHE A 79 13.91 4.49 -14.84
CA PHE A 79 12.87 4.64 -15.85
C PHE A 79 12.53 6.12 -16.12
N VAL A 80 12.44 6.97 -15.07
CA VAL A 80 11.95 8.36 -15.16
C VAL A 80 13.06 9.40 -15.18
N SER A 81 14.29 9.07 -14.82
CA SER A 81 15.39 10.03 -14.61
C SER A 81 15.69 10.86 -15.86
N GLY A 82 15.65 12.18 -15.71
CA GLY A 82 15.93 13.13 -16.78
C GLY A 82 14.89 13.19 -17.91
N LYS A 83 13.75 12.52 -17.74
CA LYS A 83 12.72 12.42 -18.77
C LYS A 83 11.45 13.20 -18.38
N THR A 84 10.72 13.66 -19.38
CA THR A 84 9.33 14.11 -19.21
C THR A 84 8.43 12.87 -19.25
N VAL A 85 7.59 12.71 -18.23
CA VAL A 85 6.61 11.64 -18.14
C VAL A 85 5.23 12.13 -18.53
N SER A 86 4.43 11.27 -19.17
CA SER A 86 2.99 11.48 -19.36
C SER A 86 2.22 10.80 -18.24
N LEU A 87 1.15 11.45 -17.77
CA LEU A 87 0.33 11.01 -16.64
C LEU A 87 -1.06 10.59 -17.14
N LEU A 88 -1.42 9.33 -16.91
CA LEU A 88 -2.69 8.73 -17.30
C LEU A 88 -3.63 8.63 -16.11
N TYR A 89 -4.65 9.48 -16.06
CA TYR A 89 -5.64 9.49 -14.98
C TYR A 89 -6.79 8.54 -15.26
N GLY A 90 -7.45 8.07 -14.20
CA GLY A 90 -8.62 7.21 -14.32
C GLY A 90 -9.94 7.95 -14.09
N PRO A 91 -11.08 7.24 -14.17
CA PRO A 91 -12.42 7.82 -14.00
C PRO A 91 -12.71 8.24 -12.53
N GLY A 92 -11.97 7.74 -11.56
CA GLY A 92 -12.24 7.88 -10.12
C GLY A 92 -11.74 9.15 -9.44
N GLY A 93 -11.38 10.16 -10.21
CA GLY A 93 -10.71 11.33 -9.67
C GLY A 93 -9.19 11.20 -9.71
N ASN A 94 -8.53 12.34 -9.56
CA ASN A 94 -7.10 12.43 -9.83
C ASN A 94 -6.25 12.37 -8.55
N ARG A 95 -6.88 12.34 -7.35
CA ARG A 95 -6.16 12.32 -6.07
C ARG A 95 -6.76 11.30 -5.09
N ASP A 96 -5.89 10.68 -4.31
CA ASP A 96 -6.28 9.82 -3.20
C ASP A 96 -6.55 10.60 -1.91
N GLY A 97 -6.97 9.90 -0.85
CA GLY A 97 -7.25 10.49 0.47
C GLY A 97 -6.03 11.15 1.14
N TYR A 98 -4.82 10.93 0.63
CA TYR A 98 -3.58 11.57 1.09
C TYR A 98 -3.18 12.78 0.23
N GLY A 99 -4.02 13.15 -0.74
CA GLY A 99 -3.77 14.26 -1.66
C GLY A 99 -2.78 13.95 -2.79
N ARG A 100 -2.30 12.71 -2.92
CA ARG A 100 -1.41 12.29 -4.01
C ARG A 100 -2.20 12.16 -5.32
N LEU A 101 -1.60 12.58 -6.43
CA LEU A 101 -2.12 12.25 -7.76
C LEU A 101 -2.08 10.72 -7.95
N VAL A 102 -3.17 10.14 -8.47
CA VAL A 102 -3.25 8.72 -8.80
C VAL A 102 -3.22 8.59 -10.32
N ALA A 103 -2.08 8.16 -10.88
CA ALA A 103 -1.87 8.15 -12.31
C ALA A 103 -1.01 6.98 -12.78
N GLY A 104 -1.27 6.47 -13.98
CA GLY A 104 -0.29 5.72 -14.75
C GLY A 104 0.82 6.65 -15.23
N VAL A 105 2.06 6.17 -15.30
CA VAL A 105 3.22 6.94 -15.73
C VAL A 105 3.80 6.30 -16.98
N MET A 106 3.91 7.11 -18.05
CA MET A 106 4.47 6.70 -19.33
C MET A 106 5.73 7.50 -19.62
N VAL A 107 6.72 6.84 -20.20
CA VAL A 107 7.85 7.45 -20.88
C VAL A 107 7.81 6.93 -22.32
N ASP A 108 7.62 7.82 -23.27
CA ASP A 108 7.29 7.47 -24.64
C ASP A 108 6.07 6.50 -24.68
N ASP A 109 6.21 5.31 -25.24
CA ASP A 109 5.17 4.28 -25.30
C ASP A 109 5.24 3.26 -24.15
N ASP A 110 6.23 3.37 -23.27
CA ASP A 110 6.47 2.42 -22.18
C ASP A 110 5.73 2.81 -20.90
N ASN A 111 5.00 1.85 -20.33
CA ASN A 111 4.28 2.01 -19.05
C ASN A 111 5.15 1.54 -17.87
N LEU A 112 5.38 2.44 -16.90
CA LEU A 112 6.19 2.15 -15.72
C LEU A 112 5.63 0.99 -14.88
N SER A 113 4.31 0.90 -14.74
CA SER A 113 3.70 -0.19 -13.95
C SER A 113 3.93 -1.55 -14.60
N ILE A 114 3.80 -1.64 -15.95
CA ILE A 114 4.14 -2.86 -16.69
C ILE A 114 5.62 -3.20 -16.53
N HIS A 115 6.49 -2.18 -16.62
CA HIS A 115 7.94 -2.35 -16.44
C HIS A 115 8.31 -2.95 -15.07
N LEU A 116 7.65 -2.49 -13.99
CA LEU A 116 7.85 -3.02 -12.64
C LEU A 116 7.28 -4.43 -12.48
N LEU A 117 6.06 -4.67 -12.96
CA LEU A 117 5.40 -5.98 -12.92
C LEU A 117 6.22 -7.05 -13.63
N GLU A 118 6.74 -6.77 -14.83
CA GLU A 118 7.52 -7.72 -15.62
C GLU A 118 8.86 -8.11 -14.97
N ARG A 119 9.41 -7.22 -14.13
CA ARG A 119 10.62 -7.46 -13.34
C ARG A 119 10.33 -8.15 -12.01
N GLY A 120 9.05 -8.32 -11.64
CA GLY A 120 8.64 -8.81 -10.32
C GLY A 120 9.01 -7.85 -9.21
N LEU A 121 9.00 -6.54 -9.48
CA LEU A 121 9.31 -5.49 -8.49
C LEU A 121 8.04 -4.89 -7.87
N GLY A 122 6.91 -5.52 -8.08
CA GLY A 122 5.61 -5.23 -7.53
C GLY A 122 4.57 -6.23 -8.02
N HIS A 123 3.36 -6.10 -7.53
CA HIS A 123 2.21 -6.89 -7.99
C HIS A 123 1.11 -5.98 -8.52
N LEU A 124 0.23 -6.51 -9.36
CA LEU A 124 -0.93 -5.78 -9.87
C LEU A 124 -1.80 -5.30 -8.71
N PHE A 125 -2.15 -4.02 -8.76
CA PHE A 125 -2.95 -3.36 -7.73
C PHE A 125 -3.90 -2.35 -8.38
N VAL A 126 -5.18 -2.66 -8.36
CA VAL A 126 -6.24 -1.83 -8.95
C VAL A 126 -6.83 -0.92 -7.89
N ILE A 127 -6.91 0.37 -8.21
CA ILE A 127 -7.57 1.41 -7.40
C ILE A 127 -8.89 1.76 -8.09
N PRO A 128 -10.03 1.25 -7.61
CA PRO A 128 -11.33 1.56 -8.20
C PRO A 128 -11.74 3.03 -8.00
N PRO A 129 -12.59 3.56 -8.91
CA PRO A 129 -13.04 2.95 -10.14
C PRO A 129 -11.94 2.93 -11.21
N ASP A 130 -11.86 1.82 -11.95
CA ASP A 130 -10.89 1.62 -13.02
C ASP A 130 -11.56 0.93 -14.23
N ASP A 131 -11.37 1.49 -15.42
CA ASP A 131 -11.93 0.99 -16.68
C ASP A 131 -10.86 0.53 -17.69
N THR A 132 -9.60 0.41 -17.18
CA THR A 132 -8.44 0.02 -17.98
C THR A 132 -8.52 -1.45 -18.38
N ASP A 133 -8.14 -1.78 -19.62
CA ASP A 133 -7.83 -3.18 -19.98
C ASP A 133 -6.60 -3.66 -19.18
N LEU A 134 -6.84 -4.52 -18.21
CA LEU A 134 -5.79 -5.05 -17.34
C LEU A 134 -4.98 -6.19 -17.97
N THR A 135 -5.35 -6.65 -19.16
CA THR A 135 -4.69 -7.80 -19.84
C THR A 135 -3.17 -7.64 -19.95
N PRO A 136 -2.61 -6.50 -20.39
CA PRO A 136 -1.14 -6.34 -20.47
C PRO A 136 -0.44 -6.42 -19.10
N PHE A 137 -1.08 -5.90 -18.06
CA PHE A 137 -0.53 -5.90 -16.69
C PHE A 137 -0.54 -7.31 -16.09
N VAL A 138 -1.64 -8.05 -16.24
CA VAL A 138 -1.76 -9.45 -15.83
C VAL A 138 -0.70 -10.30 -16.52
N GLN A 139 -0.54 -10.15 -17.85
CA GLN A 139 0.46 -10.90 -18.61
C GLN A 139 1.91 -10.58 -18.16
N ALA A 140 2.22 -9.31 -17.86
CA ALA A 140 3.53 -8.90 -17.35
C ALA A 140 3.81 -9.55 -15.98
N GLN A 141 2.84 -9.49 -15.06
CA GLN A 141 2.92 -10.15 -13.76
C GLN A 141 3.12 -11.66 -13.88
N GLU A 142 2.34 -12.34 -14.71
CA GLU A 142 2.42 -13.80 -14.86
C GLU A 142 3.74 -14.25 -15.48
N ARG A 143 4.34 -13.47 -16.40
CA ARG A 143 5.70 -13.74 -16.89
C ARG A 143 6.74 -13.66 -15.76
N ALA A 144 6.63 -12.66 -14.89
CA ALA A 144 7.52 -12.52 -13.73
C ALA A 144 7.32 -13.65 -12.72
N ARG A 145 6.06 -14.00 -12.42
CA ARG A 145 5.67 -15.06 -11.48
C ARG A 145 6.14 -16.44 -11.96
N ALA A 146 5.90 -16.79 -13.22
CA ALA A 146 6.36 -18.05 -13.80
C ALA A 146 7.89 -18.19 -13.78
N ALA A 147 8.62 -17.06 -13.96
CA ALA A 147 10.08 -17.01 -13.90
C ALA A 147 10.62 -16.85 -12.46
N LYS A 148 9.76 -16.76 -11.44
CA LYS A 148 10.11 -16.50 -10.04
C LYS A 148 11.02 -15.27 -9.87
N ARG A 149 10.71 -14.19 -10.59
CA ARG A 149 11.49 -12.94 -10.52
C ARG A 149 11.05 -12.09 -9.32
N GLY A 150 12.02 -11.41 -8.70
CA GLY A 150 11.76 -10.43 -7.64
C GLY A 150 10.91 -10.99 -6.51
N ILE A 151 9.82 -10.31 -6.15
CA ILE A 151 8.90 -10.70 -5.07
C ILE A 151 8.35 -12.13 -5.23
N TRP A 152 8.21 -12.62 -6.46
CA TRP A 152 7.71 -13.97 -6.74
C TRP A 152 8.69 -15.09 -6.37
N SER A 153 9.92 -14.75 -5.97
CA SER A 153 10.88 -15.70 -5.40
C SER A 153 10.75 -15.84 -3.87
N THR A 154 9.99 -14.97 -3.23
CA THR A 154 9.87 -14.89 -1.77
C THR A 154 8.68 -15.72 -1.25
N PRO A 155 8.70 -16.20 0.01
CA PRO A 155 7.61 -16.97 0.59
C PRO A 155 6.28 -16.20 0.66
N GLU A 156 6.32 -14.89 0.85
CA GLU A 156 5.16 -14.02 1.04
C GLU A 156 4.27 -13.93 -0.21
N PHE A 157 4.82 -14.21 -1.40
CA PHE A 157 4.09 -14.13 -2.66
C PHE A 157 3.80 -15.49 -3.32
N GLN A 158 3.85 -16.59 -2.55
CA GLN A 158 3.55 -17.93 -3.08
C GLN A 158 2.04 -18.26 -3.07
N GLY A 159 1.23 -17.45 -2.38
CA GLY A 159 -0.22 -17.60 -2.31
C GLY A 159 -0.98 -16.97 -3.48
N LEU A 160 -2.31 -17.08 -3.44
CA LEU A 160 -3.22 -16.41 -4.39
C LEU A 160 -3.65 -15.03 -3.89
N LEU A 161 -3.59 -14.80 -2.59
CA LEU A 161 -3.90 -13.55 -1.93
C LEU A 161 -2.64 -13.02 -1.23
N HIS A 162 -2.56 -11.69 -1.08
CA HIS A 162 -1.49 -11.04 -0.33
C HIS A 162 -2.06 -9.93 0.57
N ILE A 163 -1.63 -9.89 1.84
CA ILE A 163 -1.99 -8.82 2.78
C ILE A 163 -1.10 -7.62 2.51
N THR A 164 -1.59 -6.65 1.75
CA THR A 164 -0.84 -5.46 1.33
C THR A 164 -0.68 -4.43 2.45
N SER A 165 -1.61 -4.40 3.41
CA SER A 165 -1.48 -3.57 4.61
C SER A 165 -2.18 -4.21 5.79
N PHE A 166 -1.61 -4.01 6.98
CA PHE A 166 -2.16 -4.42 8.26
C PHE A 166 -2.11 -3.24 9.23
N HIS A 167 -3.25 -2.58 9.39
CA HIS A 167 -3.44 -1.43 10.26
C HIS A 167 -4.10 -1.89 11.56
N ALA A 168 -3.28 -2.38 12.49
CA ALA A 168 -3.74 -2.98 13.76
C ALA A 168 -3.99 -1.95 14.85
N ASN A 169 -3.60 -0.69 14.67
CA ASN A 169 -3.76 0.40 15.62
C ASN A 169 -4.50 1.54 14.92
N ALA A 170 -5.73 1.82 15.31
CA ALA A 170 -6.50 2.92 14.75
C ALA A 170 -5.97 4.29 15.22
N ASP A 171 -6.28 5.35 14.47
CA ASP A 171 -5.96 6.70 14.91
C ASP A 171 -6.85 7.09 16.09
N GLY A 172 -6.22 7.54 17.19
CA GLY A 172 -6.91 7.93 18.41
C GLY A 172 -7.18 6.78 19.38
N ASP A 173 -8.38 6.74 19.98
CA ASP A 173 -8.82 5.61 20.82
C ASP A 173 -9.47 4.54 19.94
N ASP A 174 -8.88 3.36 19.88
CA ASP A 174 -9.39 2.24 19.07
C ASP A 174 -10.81 1.84 19.40
N ARG A 175 -11.25 2.03 20.65
CA ARG A 175 -12.63 1.74 21.08
C ARG A 175 -13.64 2.70 20.51
N GLU A 176 -13.21 3.93 20.21
CA GLU A 176 -14.05 4.94 19.56
C GLU A 176 -13.98 4.82 18.02
N ASN A 177 -12.89 4.21 17.50
CA ASN A 177 -12.61 4.07 16.08
C ASN A 177 -12.29 2.63 15.67
N VAL A 178 -13.14 1.67 16.03
CA VAL A 178 -12.93 0.23 15.75
C VAL A 178 -12.71 -0.06 14.26
N ASN A 179 -13.31 0.71 13.36
CA ASN A 179 -13.11 0.58 11.90
C ASN A 179 -11.82 1.25 11.39
N GLY A 180 -11.09 1.97 12.24
CA GLY A 180 -9.72 2.42 11.96
C GLY A 180 -8.74 1.26 11.90
N GLU A 181 -9.04 0.14 12.59
CA GLU A 181 -8.34 -1.13 12.40
C GLU A 181 -8.81 -1.82 11.12
N TYR A 182 -7.88 -2.19 10.26
CA TYR A 182 -8.21 -2.94 9.05
C TYR A 182 -7.02 -3.74 8.49
N LEU A 183 -7.35 -4.78 7.73
CA LEU A 183 -6.47 -5.42 6.76
C LEU A 183 -6.85 -5.00 5.36
N ARG A 184 -5.88 -4.93 4.45
CA ARG A 184 -6.15 -4.88 3.01
C ARG A 184 -5.58 -6.13 2.36
N VAL A 185 -6.43 -6.90 1.70
CA VAL A 185 -6.07 -8.14 1.03
C VAL A 185 -6.20 -7.94 -0.47
N CYS A 186 -5.16 -8.25 -1.23
CA CYS A 186 -5.11 -8.17 -2.69
C CYS A 186 -5.16 -9.57 -3.30
N ASN A 187 -5.92 -9.72 -4.38
CA ASN A 187 -5.85 -10.90 -5.25
C ASN A 187 -4.64 -10.76 -6.20
N VAL A 188 -3.58 -11.51 -5.94
CA VAL A 188 -2.35 -11.54 -6.74
C VAL A 188 -2.32 -12.67 -7.77
N SER A 189 -3.43 -13.41 -7.94
CA SER A 189 -3.57 -14.45 -8.95
C SER A 189 -4.08 -13.88 -10.28
N PRO A 190 -3.93 -14.60 -11.40
CA PRO A 190 -4.45 -14.15 -12.71
C PRO A 190 -5.98 -14.19 -12.81
N ASP A 191 -6.64 -14.93 -11.93
CA ASP A 191 -8.08 -15.18 -11.98
C ASP A 191 -8.81 -14.53 -10.79
N ALA A 192 -10.12 -14.28 -10.96
CA ALA A 192 -10.97 -13.85 -9.87
C ALA A 192 -11.15 -14.98 -8.83
N ILE A 193 -11.14 -14.65 -7.54
CA ILE A 193 -11.25 -15.60 -6.42
C ILE A 193 -12.57 -15.39 -5.69
N ASP A 194 -13.36 -16.46 -5.54
CA ASP A 194 -14.47 -16.48 -4.58
C ASP A 194 -13.92 -16.73 -3.16
N LEU A 195 -14.04 -15.72 -2.30
CA LEU A 195 -13.55 -15.76 -0.93
C LEU A 195 -14.44 -16.57 0.03
N ALA A 196 -15.57 -17.12 -0.42
CA ALA A 196 -16.42 -17.95 0.44
C ALA A 196 -15.64 -19.15 1.02
N GLY A 197 -15.68 -19.29 2.34
CA GLY A 197 -14.94 -20.33 3.09
C GLY A 197 -13.47 -20.00 3.36
N PHE A 198 -12.96 -18.85 2.91
CA PHE A 198 -11.70 -18.33 3.42
C PHE A 198 -11.91 -17.73 4.81
N ARG A 199 -10.86 -17.66 5.61
CA ARG A 199 -10.92 -17.09 6.96
C ARG A 199 -9.62 -16.39 7.32
N ILE A 200 -9.75 -15.38 8.17
CA ILE A 200 -8.63 -14.69 8.80
C ILE A 200 -8.55 -15.20 10.24
N VAL A 201 -7.34 -15.47 10.72
CA VAL A 201 -7.08 -15.87 12.10
C VAL A 201 -6.03 -14.93 12.69
N ASP A 202 -6.32 -14.39 13.90
CA ASP A 202 -5.36 -13.59 14.66
C ASP A 202 -4.34 -14.46 15.41
N ILE A 203 -3.37 -13.84 16.08
CA ILE A 203 -2.34 -14.55 16.87
C ILE A 203 -2.95 -15.30 18.07
N SER A 204 -4.11 -14.87 18.56
CA SER A 204 -4.84 -15.49 19.68
C SER A 204 -5.68 -16.70 19.28
N GLY A 205 -5.85 -16.93 17.96
CA GLY A 205 -6.66 -18.02 17.42
C GLY A 205 -8.11 -17.66 17.15
N ASN A 206 -8.53 -16.38 17.29
CA ASN A 206 -9.86 -15.96 16.88
C ASN A 206 -9.97 -16.02 15.36
N SER A 207 -11.09 -16.53 14.85
CA SER A 207 -11.29 -16.80 13.43
C SER A 207 -12.49 -16.03 12.88
N TYR A 208 -12.30 -15.37 11.74
CA TYR A 208 -13.29 -14.56 11.06
C TYR A 208 -13.42 -15.04 9.61
N GLU A 209 -14.60 -15.49 9.21
CA GLU A 209 -14.87 -15.96 7.86
C GLU A 209 -15.17 -14.82 6.91
N PHE A 210 -14.65 -14.91 5.67
CA PHE A 210 -15.05 -14.01 4.61
C PHE A 210 -16.49 -14.30 4.18
N PRO A 211 -17.33 -13.26 3.99
CA PRO A 211 -18.62 -13.45 3.35
C PRO A 211 -18.41 -13.89 1.90
N LYS A 212 -19.50 -14.36 1.26
CA LYS A 212 -19.47 -14.64 -0.18
C LYS A 212 -19.13 -13.34 -0.95
N LEU A 213 -17.95 -13.29 -1.51
CA LEU A 213 -17.39 -12.15 -2.25
C LEU A 213 -16.44 -12.64 -3.32
N VAL A 214 -16.65 -12.20 -4.56
CA VAL A 214 -15.71 -12.43 -5.66
C VAL A 214 -14.72 -11.27 -5.70
N LEU A 215 -13.43 -11.58 -5.54
CA LEU A 215 -12.33 -10.62 -5.60
C LEU A 215 -11.63 -10.74 -6.97
N PRO A 216 -11.82 -9.76 -7.88
CA PRO A 216 -11.16 -9.80 -9.20
C PRO A 216 -9.64 -9.69 -9.08
N THR A 217 -8.92 -10.10 -10.12
CA THR A 217 -7.45 -10.01 -10.17
C THR A 217 -6.98 -8.57 -9.96
N GLY A 218 -5.94 -8.37 -9.16
CA GLY A 218 -5.38 -7.07 -8.81
C GLY A 218 -6.25 -6.22 -7.89
N HIS A 219 -7.52 -6.58 -7.66
CA HIS A 219 -8.39 -5.84 -6.75
C HIS A 219 -8.09 -6.16 -5.29
N THR A 220 -8.47 -5.22 -4.43
CA THR A 220 -8.31 -5.38 -2.99
C THR A 220 -9.65 -5.32 -2.26
N VAL A 221 -9.72 -6.02 -1.13
CA VAL A 221 -10.79 -5.87 -0.15
C VAL A 221 -10.21 -5.34 1.17
N LYS A 222 -10.82 -4.28 1.71
CA LYS A 222 -10.56 -3.86 3.09
C LYS A 222 -11.41 -4.70 4.04
N VAL A 223 -10.79 -5.21 5.09
CA VAL A 223 -11.44 -5.99 6.15
C VAL A 223 -11.35 -5.17 7.42
N HIS A 224 -12.47 -4.52 7.79
CA HIS A 224 -12.57 -3.68 8.98
C HIS A 224 -13.00 -4.50 10.20
N SER A 225 -12.44 -4.21 11.38
CA SER A 225 -12.76 -4.91 12.63
C SER A 225 -14.20 -4.69 13.09
N GLY A 226 -14.70 -3.47 12.96
CA GLY A 226 -16.00 -3.05 13.51
C GLY A 226 -17.21 -3.40 12.66
N LYS A 227 -18.30 -2.70 12.95
CA LYS A 227 -19.59 -2.86 12.27
C LYS A 227 -19.71 -1.97 11.06
N GLY A 228 -20.40 -2.44 10.02
CA GLY A 228 -20.68 -1.69 8.80
C GLY A 228 -21.45 -2.53 7.78
N ALA A 229 -21.89 -1.89 6.70
CA ALA A 229 -22.46 -2.57 5.55
C ALA A 229 -21.33 -2.99 4.59
N HIS A 230 -21.33 -4.26 4.16
CA HIS A 230 -20.37 -4.73 3.19
C HIS A 230 -20.51 -3.98 1.85
N GLN A 231 -19.39 -3.52 1.29
CA GLN A 231 -19.31 -3.03 -0.09
C GLN A 231 -18.76 -4.13 -0.97
N VAL A 232 -19.59 -4.68 -1.85
CA VAL A 232 -19.27 -5.87 -2.66
C VAL A 232 -19.26 -5.59 -4.17
N ASP A 233 -19.53 -4.36 -4.61
CA ASP A 233 -19.41 -3.96 -6.02
C ASP A 233 -17.94 -3.71 -6.37
N PRO A 234 -17.33 -4.49 -7.29
CA PRO A 234 -15.91 -4.34 -7.62
C PRO A 234 -15.56 -3.05 -8.37
N ARG A 235 -16.56 -2.26 -8.82
CA ARG A 235 -16.35 -0.91 -9.37
C ARG A 235 -16.00 0.11 -8.30
N GLU A 236 -16.20 -0.25 -7.03
CA GLU A 236 -15.88 0.52 -5.85
C GLU A 236 -14.79 -0.19 -5.04
N GLN A 237 -14.23 0.50 -4.03
CA GLN A 237 -13.34 -0.16 -3.08
C GLN A 237 -14.14 -1.20 -2.28
N LEU A 238 -13.86 -2.48 -2.49
CA LEU A 238 -14.47 -3.56 -1.73
C LEU A 238 -14.13 -3.44 -0.24
N ALA A 239 -15.15 -3.60 0.61
CA ALA A 239 -15.00 -3.54 2.06
C ALA A 239 -15.91 -4.56 2.75
N ILE A 240 -15.37 -5.26 3.73
CA ILE A 240 -16.13 -6.13 4.64
C ILE A 240 -15.89 -5.70 6.08
N TYR A 241 -16.85 -6.01 6.94
CA TYR A 241 -16.85 -5.62 8.35
C TYR A 241 -17.04 -6.88 9.19
N LEU A 242 -16.15 -7.12 10.15
CA LEU A 242 -16.16 -8.31 11.00
C LEU A 242 -17.22 -8.24 12.10
N GLY A 243 -17.79 -7.04 12.31
CA GLY A 243 -18.93 -6.82 13.20
C GLY A 243 -18.58 -6.74 14.68
N SER A 244 -17.31 -6.66 15.04
CA SER A 244 -16.88 -6.52 16.43
C SER A 244 -17.40 -5.22 17.05
N ALA A 245 -17.66 -5.25 18.36
CA ALA A 245 -17.94 -4.04 19.16
C ALA A 245 -16.65 -3.43 19.73
N ASP A 246 -15.59 -4.23 19.81
CA ASP A 246 -14.30 -3.87 20.40
C ASP A 246 -13.18 -4.08 19.35
N PRO A 247 -12.02 -3.41 19.52
CA PRO A 247 -10.82 -3.68 18.74
C PRO A 247 -10.46 -5.16 18.72
N ILE A 248 -10.03 -5.67 17.56
CA ILE A 248 -9.68 -7.07 17.36
C ILE A 248 -8.17 -7.27 17.49
N TRP A 249 -7.40 -6.35 16.90
CA TRP A 249 -5.96 -6.51 16.77
C TRP A 249 -5.21 -5.90 17.95
N ASN A 250 -4.11 -6.52 18.34
CA ASN A 250 -3.25 -6.01 19.39
C ASN A 250 -2.31 -4.94 18.81
N ASN A 251 -2.38 -3.70 19.36
CA ASN A 251 -1.62 -2.54 18.92
C ASN A 251 -0.09 -2.70 19.04
N LYS A 252 0.39 -3.61 19.88
CA LYS A 252 1.84 -3.82 20.09
C LYS A 252 2.39 -4.88 19.15
N GLU A 253 1.71 -6.01 19.07
CA GLU A 253 2.10 -7.13 18.23
C GLU A 253 0.89 -8.01 17.95
N ASP A 254 0.63 -8.24 16.68
CA ASP A 254 -0.38 -9.20 16.24
C ASP A 254 0.01 -9.82 14.89
N ARG A 255 -0.67 -10.89 14.51
CA ARG A 255 -0.47 -11.58 13.26
C ARG A 255 -1.79 -11.95 12.64
N ALA A 256 -2.07 -11.44 11.45
CA ALA A 256 -3.16 -11.88 10.62
C ALA A 256 -2.70 -13.03 9.72
N THR A 257 -3.39 -14.16 9.76
CA THR A 257 -3.13 -15.31 8.87
C THR A 257 -4.39 -15.62 8.08
N ILE A 258 -4.28 -15.67 6.75
CA ILE A 258 -5.38 -16.06 5.86
C ILE A 258 -5.26 -17.53 5.54
N TYR A 259 -6.36 -18.25 5.74
CA TYR A 259 -6.52 -19.65 5.34
C TYR A 259 -7.55 -19.77 4.22
N ASP A 260 -7.29 -20.67 3.28
CA ASP A 260 -8.28 -21.03 2.28
C ASP A 260 -9.38 -21.94 2.87
N ARG A 261 -10.37 -22.29 2.05
CA ARG A 261 -11.47 -23.17 2.41
C ARG A 261 -11.06 -24.61 2.79
N PHE A 262 -9.81 -24.99 2.49
CA PHE A 262 -9.24 -26.31 2.82
C PHE A 262 -8.35 -26.26 4.06
N GLY A 263 -8.19 -25.10 4.68
CA GLY A 263 -7.36 -24.88 5.86
C GLY A 263 -5.87 -24.69 5.56
N LYS A 264 -5.49 -24.50 4.30
CA LYS A 264 -4.12 -24.18 3.92
C LYS A 264 -3.86 -22.68 4.12
N VAL A 265 -2.70 -22.34 4.69
CA VAL A 265 -2.24 -20.94 4.78
C VAL A 265 -2.04 -20.39 3.38
N VAL A 266 -2.64 -19.24 3.11
CA VAL A 266 -2.54 -18.51 1.85
C VAL A 266 -1.55 -17.35 1.98
N ASP A 267 -1.65 -16.59 3.08
CA ASP A 267 -0.74 -15.50 3.41
C ASP A 267 -0.77 -15.19 4.91
N ALA A 268 0.26 -14.51 5.40
CA ALA A 268 0.30 -14.04 6.78
C ALA A 268 1.14 -12.76 6.89
N ARG A 269 0.64 -11.79 7.65
CA ARG A 269 1.37 -10.55 7.94
C ARG A 269 1.38 -10.27 9.44
N THR A 270 2.55 -9.90 9.95
CA THR A 270 2.73 -9.51 11.34
C THR A 270 2.75 -7.98 11.45
N HIS A 271 2.03 -7.45 12.43
CA HIS A 271 2.18 -6.09 12.92
C HIS A 271 3.03 -6.12 14.18
N SER A 272 4.05 -5.28 14.25
CA SER A 272 4.82 -5.09 15.49
C SER A 272 5.31 -3.64 15.55
N VAL A 273 5.11 -3.01 16.70
CA VAL A 273 5.72 -1.71 16.99
C VAL A 273 7.19 -1.98 17.31
N GLN A 274 8.09 -1.59 16.40
CA GLN A 274 9.52 -1.66 16.70
C GLN A 274 9.80 -0.82 17.94
N LYS A 275 10.37 -1.44 18.98
CA LYS A 275 10.93 -0.66 20.10
C LYS A 275 12.06 0.18 19.52
N GLU A 276 11.91 1.51 19.58
CA GLU A 276 13.06 2.38 19.36
C GLU A 276 14.13 1.92 20.34
N THR A 277 15.22 1.39 19.81
CA THR A 277 16.42 1.09 20.61
C THR A 277 17.04 2.43 20.96
N PRO A 278 17.27 2.74 22.24
CA PRO A 278 17.78 4.03 22.73
C PRO A 278 19.19 4.33 22.19
#